data_76d548c787a8ed11514ab33c3972915a
#
_entry.id   76d548c787a8ed11514ab33c3972915a
#
_cell.length_a   1.000
_cell.length_b   1.000
_cell.length_c   1.000
_cell.angle_alpha   90.00
_cell.angle_beta   90.00
_cell.angle_gamma   90.00
#
_symmetry.space_group_name_H-M   'P 1'
#
loop_
_entity.id
_entity.type
_entity.pdbx_description
1 polymer ?
#
loop_
_entity_poly.entity_id
_entity_poly.type
_entity_poly.pdbx_seq_one_letter_code
_entity_poly.pdbx_strand_id
1 'polypeptide(L)'
;MAVKAMRIQRLTKDAKENLLEDLLKGSPNNYGQYEQGVQEILAHVKEEKDQAVFAYTKKFDHADITADNIKVTEEEIEEAYKEVDPKLVEIIRKALLNIRTY
;
A
#
# COMPACT_ATOMS: atom_id res chain seq x y z
N MET A 1 -0.73 -21.86 -14.94
CA MET A 1 0.18 -20.91 -14.22
C MET A 1 1.47 -21.61 -13.85
N ALA A 2 2.59 -21.12 -14.30
CA ALA A 2 3.87 -21.68 -13.89
C ALA A 2 4.16 -21.29 -12.44
N VAL A 3 4.31 -22.28 -11.56
CA VAL A 3 4.76 -22.06 -10.20
C VAL A 3 6.27 -21.84 -10.23
N LYS A 4 6.73 -20.70 -9.74
CA LYS A 4 8.15 -20.39 -9.65
C LYS A 4 8.79 -21.35 -8.66
N ALA A 5 9.77 -22.16 -9.12
CA ALA A 5 10.47 -23.09 -8.27
C ALA A 5 11.17 -22.37 -7.11
N MET A 6 11.12 -22.96 -5.92
CA MET A 6 11.89 -22.45 -4.78
C MET A 6 13.38 -22.47 -5.08
N ARG A 7 14.06 -21.36 -4.81
CA ARG A 7 15.51 -21.28 -4.95
C ARG A 7 16.16 -22.03 -3.78
N ILE A 8 16.84 -23.13 -4.11
CA ILE A 8 17.62 -23.91 -3.16
C ILE A 8 19.10 -23.66 -3.43
N GLN A 9 19.85 -23.26 -2.39
CA GLN A 9 21.26 -22.95 -2.51
C GLN A 9 22.04 -23.61 -1.37
N ARG A 10 23.17 -24.26 -1.71
CA ARG A 10 24.06 -24.83 -0.70
C ARG A 10 24.73 -23.69 0.10
N LEU A 11 24.84 -23.87 1.39
CA LEU A 11 25.45 -22.91 2.30
C LEU A 11 26.98 -23.00 2.22
N THR A 12 27.56 -22.36 1.21
CA THR A 12 29.01 -22.16 1.09
C THR A 12 29.38 -20.76 1.58
N LYS A 13 30.70 -20.51 1.77
CA LYS A 13 31.17 -19.18 2.15
C LYS A 13 30.77 -18.11 1.12
N ASP A 14 31.01 -18.42 -0.16
CA ASP A 14 30.65 -17.53 -1.27
C ASP A 14 29.13 -17.35 -1.40
N ALA A 15 28.35 -18.41 -1.17
CA ALA A 15 26.89 -18.32 -1.17
C ALA A 15 26.36 -17.42 -0.04
N LYS A 16 26.99 -17.43 1.13
CA LYS A 16 26.64 -16.53 2.24
C LYS A 16 26.86 -15.07 1.88
N GLU A 17 28.02 -14.75 1.30
CA GLU A 17 28.37 -13.40 0.90
C GLU A 17 27.44 -12.91 -0.22
N ASN A 18 27.21 -13.71 -1.26
CA ASN A 18 26.31 -13.37 -2.36
C ASN A 18 24.86 -13.26 -1.94
N LEU A 19 24.37 -14.14 -1.06
CA LEU A 19 23.01 -14.08 -0.54
C LEU A 19 22.79 -12.81 0.29
N LEU A 20 23.77 -12.44 1.10
CA LEU A 20 23.72 -11.22 1.89
C LEU A 20 23.72 -9.97 1.00
N GLU A 21 24.58 -9.95 -0.04
CA GLU A 21 24.56 -8.86 -1.02
C GLU A 21 23.24 -8.77 -1.77
N ASP A 22 22.66 -9.88 -2.20
CA ASP A 22 21.37 -9.93 -2.88
C ASP A 22 20.24 -9.45 -1.97
N LEU A 23 20.25 -9.81 -0.71
CA LEU A 23 19.28 -9.33 0.29
C LEU A 23 19.43 -7.84 0.58
N LEU A 24 20.66 -7.33 0.64
CA LEU A 24 20.94 -5.92 0.81
C LEU A 24 20.61 -5.09 -0.43
N LYS A 25 20.81 -5.64 -1.63
CA LYS A 25 20.40 -5.02 -2.90
C LYS A 25 18.88 -5.09 -3.12
N GLY A 26 18.21 -6.11 -2.63
CA GLY A 26 16.76 -6.22 -2.62
C GLY A 26 16.10 -5.34 -1.55
N SER A 27 16.87 -4.80 -0.63
CA SER A 27 16.44 -3.76 0.28
C SER A 27 16.34 -2.44 -0.49
N PRO A 28 15.23 -1.72 -0.41
CA PRO A 28 14.91 -0.64 -1.32
C PRO A 28 15.68 0.64 -1.02
N ASN A 29 16.96 0.64 -1.27
CA ASN A 29 17.77 1.87 -1.24
C ASN A 29 17.64 2.73 -2.51
N ASN A 30 16.78 2.33 -3.47
CA ASN A 30 16.55 3.04 -4.72
C ASN A 30 15.36 4.02 -4.68
N TYR A 31 14.90 4.40 -3.50
CA TYR A 31 13.85 5.41 -3.36
C TYR A 31 14.33 6.86 -3.49
N GLY A 32 15.64 7.08 -3.59
CA GLY A 32 16.21 8.42 -3.70
C GLY A 32 15.67 9.25 -4.86
N GLN A 33 15.32 8.61 -5.98
CA GLN A 33 14.71 9.28 -7.12
C GLN A 33 13.28 9.81 -6.83
N TYR A 34 12.58 9.23 -5.86
CA TYR A 34 11.24 9.65 -5.47
C TYR A 34 11.21 10.57 -4.26
N GLU A 35 12.31 10.67 -3.54
CA GLU A 35 12.40 11.39 -2.27
C GLU A 35 12.03 12.87 -2.42
N GLN A 36 12.55 13.53 -3.43
CA GLN A 36 12.25 14.94 -3.69
C GLN A 36 10.76 15.14 -3.97
N GLY A 37 10.16 14.31 -4.83
CA GLY A 37 8.73 14.38 -5.14
C GLY A 37 7.85 14.16 -3.92
N VAL A 38 8.22 13.22 -3.05
CA VAL A 38 7.50 12.97 -1.79
C VAL A 38 7.64 14.15 -0.83
N GLN A 39 8.82 14.73 -0.71
CA GLN A 39 9.05 15.91 0.13
C GLN A 39 8.22 17.12 -0.34
N GLU A 40 8.12 17.35 -1.64
CA GLU A 40 7.28 18.40 -2.21
C GLU A 40 5.80 18.18 -1.87
N ILE A 41 5.30 16.96 -1.98
CA ILE A 41 3.93 16.60 -1.60
C ILE A 41 3.68 16.85 -0.10
N LEU A 42 4.59 16.39 0.76
CA LEU A 42 4.51 16.60 2.20
C LEU A 42 4.51 18.08 2.58
N ALA A 43 5.34 18.89 1.92
CA ALA A 43 5.38 20.33 2.14
C ALA A 43 4.07 21.01 1.74
N HIS A 44 3.51 20.66 0.58
CA HIS A 44 2.22 21.18 0.12
C HIS A 44 1.07 20.81 1.06
N VAL A 45 1.01 19.54 1.49
CA VAL A 45 -0.03 19.08 2.44
C VAL A 45 0.11 19.79 3.78
N LYS A 46 1.32 20.03 4.24
CA LYS A 46 1.57 20.78 5.47
C LYS A 46 1.06 22.23 5.39
N GLU A 47 1.24 22.86 4.23
CA GLU A 47 0.86 24.26 3.99
C GLU A 47 -0.62 24.43 3.65
N GLU A 48 -1.11 23.68 2.67
CA GLU A 48 -2.46 23.80 2.11
C GLU A 48 -3.49 22.82 2.68
N LYS A 49 -3.03 21.85 3.49
CA LYS A 49 -3.88 20.86 4.17
C LYS A 49 -4.78 20.08 3.22
N ASP A 50 -6.07 20.05 3.47
CA ASP A 50 -7.05 19.28 2.69
C ASP A 50 -7.10 19.69 1.22
N GLN A 51 -6.86 20.94 0.90
CA GLN A 51 -6.84 21.42 -0.48
C GLN A 51 -5.74 20.76 -1.30
N ALA A 52 -4.57 20.59 -0.71
CA ALA A 52 -3.47 19.87 -1.36
C ALA A 52 -3.83 18.37 -1.57
N VAL A 53 -4.46 17.73 -0.59
CA VAL A 53 -4.92 16.34 -0.71
C VAL A 53 -5.93 16.20 -1.85
N PHE A 54 -6.90 17.09 -1.96
CA PHE A 54 -7.88 17.06 -3.05
C PHE A 54 -7.24 17.26 -4.42
N ALA A 55 -6.29 18.19 -4.52
CA ALA A 55 -5.55 18.44 -5.76
C ALA A 55 -4.72 17.23 -6.19
N TYR A 56 -4.00 16.59 -5.26
CA TYR A 56 -3.23 15.39 -5.55
C TYR A 56 -4.11 14.18 -5.86
N THR A 57 -5.24 14.02 -5.20
CA THR A 57 -6.22 12.97 -5.50
C THR A 57 -6.73 13.11 -6.93
N LYS A 58 -7.05 14.31 -7.35
CA LYS A 58 -7.43 14.58 -8.74
C LYS A 58 -6.32 14.29 -9.73
N LYS A 59 -5.10 14.70 -9.41
CA LYS A 59 -3.93 14.53 -10.26
C LYS A 59 -3.52 13.07 -10.45
N PHE A 60 -3.48 12.28 -9.38
CA PHE A 60 -2.96 10.91 -9.39
C PHE A 60 -4.04 9.86 -9.57
N ASP A 61 -5.19 10.04 -8.95
CA ASP A 61 -6.27 9.06 -8.93
C ASP A 61 -7.41 9.42 -9.90
N HIS A 62 -7.35 10.61 -10.52
CA HIS A 62 -8.39 11.12 -11.41
C HIS A 62 -9.79 11.16 -10.77
N ALA A 63 -9.84 11.37 -9.47
CA ALA A 63 -11.07 11.43 -8.68
C ALA A 63 -11.31 12.84 -8.15
N ASP A 64 -12.54 13.31 -8.27
CA ASP A 64 -12.98 14.58 -7.72
C ASP A 64 -13.44 14.41 -6.28
N ILE A 65 -12.51 14.55 -5.34
CA ILE A 65 -12.79 14.51 -3.91
C ILE A 65 -12.84 15.95 -3.36
N THR A 66 -13.86 16.22 -2.60
CA THR A 66 -14.11 17.52 -1.94
C THR A 66 -14.41 17.30 -0.46
N ALA A 67 -14.51 18.41 0.29
CA ALA A 67 -14.91 18.34 1.69
C ALA A 67 -16.30 17.70 1.91
N ASP A 68 -17.18 17.82 0.91
CA ASP A 68 -18.54 17.28 0.98
C ASP A 68 -18.62 15.78 0.74
N ASN A 69 -17.70 15.21 -0.03
CA ASN A 69 -17.74 13.81 -0.45
C ASN A 69 -16.60 12.95 0.06
N ILE A 70 -15.62 13.52 0.77
CA ILE A 70 -14.46 12.76 1.29
C ILE A 70 -14.87 11.71 2.34
N LYS A 71 -15.90 11.99 3.10
CA LYS A 71 -16.41 11.05 4.09
C LYS A 71 -17.38 10.07 3.44
N VAL A 72 -17.06 8.77 3.57
CA VAL A 72 -17.96 7.70 3.11
C VAL A 72 -19.25 7.74 3.92
N THR A 73 -20.40 7.69 3.23
CA THR A 73 -21.71 7.69 3.85
C THR A 73 -22.13 6.29 4.31
N GLU A 74 -23.12 6.22 5.21
CA GLU A 74 -23.68 4.95 5.65
C GLU A 74 -24.37 4.19 4.52
N GLU A 75 -25.00 4.91 3.59
CA GLU A 75 -25.63 4.36 2.39
C GLU A 75 -24.60 3.69 1.47
N GLU A 76 -23.45 4.32 1.27
CA GLU A 76 -22.36 3.75 0.48
C GLU A 76 -21.80 2.48 1.12
N ILE A 77 -21.69 2.44 2.45
CA ILE A 77 -21.26 1.26 3.20
C ILE A 77 -22.28 0.12 3.04
N GLU A 78 -23.57 0.40 3.18
CA GLU A 78 -24.64 -0.59 3.00
C GLU A 78 -24.67 -1.15 1.58
N GLU A 79 -24.50 -0.29 0.58
CA GLU A 79 -24.41 -0.69 -0.82
C GLU A 79 -23.21 -1.61 -1.07
N ALA A 80 -22.05 -1.27 -0.53
CA ALA A 80 -20.85 -2.10 -0.62
C ALA A 80 -21.06 -3.50 0.00
N TYR A 81 -21.75 -3.58 1.14
CA TYR A 81 -22.09 -4.87 1.75
C TYR A 81 -23.04 -5.71 0.90
N LYS A 82 -23.93 -5.09 0.13
CA LYS A 82 -24.82 -5.79 -0.80
C LYS A 82 -24.09 -6.36 -2.02
N GLU A 83 -23.07 -5.67 -2.50
CA GLU A 83 -22.30 -6.06 -3.68
C GLU A 83 -21.22 -7.09 -3.40
N VAL A 84 -20.67 -7.10 -2.19
CA VAL A 84 -19.55 -8.00 -1.82
C VAL A 84 -20.08 -9.39 -1.44
N ASP A 85 -19.34 -10.43 -1.88
CA ASP A 85 -19.63 -11.82 -1.46
C ASP A 85 -19.54 -11.92 0.06
N PRO A 86 -20.60 -12.45 0.73
CA PRO A 86 -20.60 -12.64 2.19
C PRO A 86 -19.44 -13.47 2.72
N LYS A 87 -18.92 -14.41 1.93
CA LYS A 87 -17.73 -15.20 2.28
C LYS A 87 -16.49 -14.34 2.38
N LEU A 88 -16.34 -13.36 1.50
CA LEU A 88 -15.21 -12.42 1.55
C LEU A 88 -15.27 -11.56 2.82
N VAL A 89 -16.44 -11.09 3.20
CA VAL A 89 -16.66 -10.34 4.45
C VAL A 89 -16.26 -11.16 5.67
N GLU A 90 -16.62 -12.44 5.70
CA GLU A 90 -16.25 -13.35 6.78
C GLU A 90 -14.74 -13.55 6.88
N ILE A 91 -14.05 -13.73 5.75
CA ILE A 91 -12.61 -13.87 5.67
C ILE A 91 -11.91 -12.60 6.17
N ILE A 92 -12.37 -11.42 5.76
CA ILE A 92 -11.83 -10.13 6.21
C ILE A 92 -12.02 -9.94 7.70
N ARG A 93 -13.17 -10.31 8.25
CA ARG A 93 -13.42 -10.24 9.70
C ARG A 93 -12.48 -11.15 10.50
N LYS A 94 -12.21 -12.35 9.98
CA LYS A 94 -11.23 -13.25 10.58
C LYS A 94 -9.83 -12.68 10.55
N ALA A 95 -9.42 -12.09 9.43
CA ALA A 95 -8.14 -11.40 9.31
C ALA A 95 -8.04 -10.22 10.29
N LEU A 96 -9.09 -9.43 10.42
CA LEU A 96 -9.17 -8.31 11.37
C LEU A 96 -9.01 -8.78 12.83
N LEU A 97 -9.65 -9.89 13.19
CA LEU A 97 -9.51 -10.48 14.51
C LEU A 97 -8.06 -10.91 14.78
N ASN A 98 -7.42 -11.56 13.82
CA ASN A 98 -6.05 -11.99 13.92
C ASN A 98 -5.08 -10.79 14.08
N ILE A 99 -5.31 -9.72 13.36
CA ILE A 99 -4.52 -8.48 13.48
C ILE A 99 -4.69 -7.85 14.87
N ARG A 100 -5.91 -7.81 15.39
CA ARG A 100 -6.18 -7.26 16.73
C ARG A 100 -5.55 -8.05 17.86
N THR A 101 -5.43 -9.37 17.73
CA THR A 101 -4.81 -10.23 18.73
C THR A 101 -3.29 -10.28 18.65
N TYR A 102 -2.72 -9.83 17.56
CA TYR A 102 -1.27 -9.72 17.37
C TYR A 102 -0.72 -8.50 18.11
#